data_ef65419d25a42223226f976d9b9737cb
#
_entry.id   ef65419d25a42223226f976d9b9737cb
#
_cell.length_a   1.000
_cell.length_b   1.000
_cell.length_c   1.000
_cell.angle_alpha   90.00
_cell.angle_beta   90.00
_cell.angle_gamma   90.00
#
_symmetry.space_group_name_H-M   'P 1'
#
loop_
_entity.id
_entity.type
_entity.pdbx_description
1 polymer ?
#
loop_
_entity_poly.entity_id
_entity_poly.type
_entity_poly.pdbx_seq_one_letter_code
_entity_poly.pdbx_strand_id
1 'polypeptide(L)'
;MNMAVFLDRAGRSVGGRPVITVGEKTHSTCAELAGRVARIAGRIRDRLGLAPGERLALVMKNCPEFIEVLYAAWHAGLCAVPINAKLHPREIAFILDNSGSRCCVATPDLMEAVGPLVDDVPGLERVVS
;
A
#
# COMPACT_ATOMS: atom_id res chain seq x y z
N MET A 1 -13.29 -12.11 -4.65
CA MET A 1 -13.73 -11.41 -3.43
C MET A 1 -12.71 -10.34 -3.09
N ASN A 2 -13.16 -9.12 -2.77
CA ASN A 2 -12.26 -8.02 -2.43
C ASN A 2 -12.16 -7.89 -0.90
N MET A 3 -10.96 -8.00 -0.36
CA MET A 3 -10.70 -7.91 1.09
C MET A 3 -11.10 -6.57 1.71
N ALA A 4 -11.08 -5.49 0.94
CA ALA A 4 -11.50 -4.17 1.42
C ALA A 4 -12.98 -4.11 1.85
N VAL A 5 -13.82 -5.02 1.37
CA VAL A 5 -15.24 -5.11 1.78
C VAL A 5 -15.39 -5.38 3.28
N PHE A 6 -14.47 -6.15 3.88
CA PHE A 6 -14.53 -6.42 5.32
C PHE A 6 -14.29 -5.15 6.16
N LEU A 7 -13.35 -4.31 5.72
CA LEU A 7 -13.09 -3.03 6.39
C LEU A 7 -14.28 -2.07 6.23
N ASP A 8 -14.85 -1.99 5.05
CA ASP A 8 -16.03 -1.15 4.79
C ASP A 8 -17.22 -1.55 5.69
N ARG A 9 -17.47 -2.85 5.80
CA ARG A 9 -18.48 -3.39 6.72
C ARG A 9 -18.18 -3.04 8.19
N ALA A 10 -16.93 -3.26 8.63
CA ALA A 10 -16.53 -2.93 10.00
C ALA A 10 -16.67 -1.44 10.29
N GLY A 11 -16.31 -0.59 9.34
CA GLY A 11 -16.49 0.87 9.46
C GLY A 11 -17.95 1.29 9.67
N ARG A 12 -18.89 0.58 9.04
CA ARG A 12 -20.33 0.86 9.17
C ARG A 12 -20.97 0.22 10.41
N SER A 13 -20.57 -0.99 10.78
CA SER A 13 -21.22 -1.76 11.85
C SER A 13 -20.61 -1.54 13.23
N VAL A 14 -19.31 -1.34 13.31
CA VAL A 14 -18.54 -1.18 14.55
C VAL A 14 -17.54 -0.02 14.45
N GLY A 15 -17.90 1.04 13.76
CA GLY A 15 -17.03 2.15 13.37
C GLY A 15 -16.20 2.78 14.49
N GLY A 16 -16.72 2.82 15.71
CA GLY A 16 -16.00 3.36 16.87
C GLY A 16 -14.97 2.43 17.48
N ARG A 17 -14.90 1.15 17.05
CA ARG A 17 -13.92 0.21 17.60
C ARG A 17 -12.51 0.53 17.11
N PRO A 18 -11.51 0.51 18.02
CA PRO A 18 -10.10 0.59 17.63
C PRO A 18 -9.71 -0.54 16.67
N VAL A 19 -8.96 -0.22 15.61
CA VAL A 19 -8.48 -1.20 14.62
C VAL A 19 -6.98 -1.15 14.44
N ILE A 20 -6.37 0.01 14.54
CA ILE A 20 -4.90 0.15 14.56
C ILE A 20 -4.50 0.81 15.87
N THR A 21 -3.55 0.18 16.55
CA THR A 21 -2.92 0.72 17.76
C THR A 21 -1.40 0.80 17.55
N VAL A 22 -0.81 1.84 18.12
CA VAL A 22 0.66 1.99 18.18
C VAL A 22 1.05 2.00 19.64
N GLY A 23 1.69 0.91 20.09
CA GLY A 23 1.85 0.65 21.51
C GLY A 23 0.48 0.50 22.17
N GLU A 24 0.20 1.30 23.20
CA GLU A 24 -1.08 1.29 23.93
C GLU A 24 -2.09 2.33 23.41
N LYS A 25 -1.70 3.14 22.42
CA LYS A 25 -2.55 4.22 21.90
C LYS A 25 -3.29 3.80 20.64
N THR A 26 -4.58 4.05 20.60
CA THR A 26 -5.38 3.91 19.39
C THR A 26 -4.91 4.93 18.35
N HIS A 27 -4.47 4.44 17.19
CA HIS A 27 -4.12 5.27 16.03
C HIS A 27 -5.36 5.56 15.18
N SER A 28 -6.19 4.56 14.93
CA SER A 28 -7.44 4.72 14.18
C SER A 28 -8.50 3.73 14.61
N THR A 29 -9.75 4.16 14.49
CA THR A 29 -10.95 3.32 14.59
C THR A 29 -11.29 2.70 13.23
N CYS A 30 -12.21 1.74 13.21
CA CYS A 30 -12.68 1.11 11.96
C CYS A 30 -13.22 2.13 10.96
N ALA A 31 -14.00 3.12 11.41
CA ALA A 31 -14.57 4.14 10.53
C ALA A 31 -13.49 5.10 9.99
N GLU A 32 -12.55 5.50 10.83
CA GLU A 32 -11.43 6.37 10.43
C GLU A 32 -10.54 5.67 9.41
N LEU A 33 -10.18 4.41 9.64
CA LEU A 33 -9.39 3.63 8.70
C LEU A 33 -10.13 3.45 7.37
N ALA A 34 -11.40 3.09 7.39
CA ALA A 34 -12.21 2.93 6.18
C ALA A 34 -12.26 4.23 5.35
N GLY A 35 -12.43 5.38 6.00
CA GLY A 35 -12.42 6.69 5.35
C GLY A 35 -11.06 7.05 4.74
N ARG A 36 -9.96 6.78 5.45
CA ARG A 36 -8.60 7.01 4.93
C ARG A 36 -8.30 6.12 3.74
N VAL A 37 -8.62 4.83 3.84
CA VAL A 37 -8.46 3.85 2.77
C VAL A 37 -9.19 4.28 1.50
N ALA A 38 -10.44 4.73 1.61
CA ALA A 38 -11.21 5.20 0.45
C ALA A 38 -10.55 6.41 -0.23
N ARG A 39 -10.04 7.38 0.56
CA ARG A 39 -9.31 8.55 0.04
C ARG A 39 -8.01 8.17 -0.66
N ILE A 40 -7.22 7.27 -0.05
CA ILE A 40 -5.96 6.81 -0.65
C ILE A 40 -6.24 6.03 -1.94
N ALA A 41 -7.25 5.15 -1.95
CA ALA A 41 -7.66 4.41 -3.13
C ALA A 41 -8.07 5.35 -4.29
N GLY A 42 -8.79 6.44 -3.99
CA GLY A 42 -9.09 7.48 -4.97
C GLY A 42 -7.81 8.10 -5.55
N ARG A 43 -6.86 8.46 -4.71
CA ARG A 43 -5.57 9.02 -5.17
C ARG A 43 -4.75 8.03 -5.99
N ILE A 44 -4.75 6.75 -5.63
CA ILE A 44 -4.08 5.69 -6.41
C ILE A 44 -4.66 5.64 -7.82
N ARG A 45 -5.98 5.60 -7.97
CA ARG A 45 -6.63 5.59 -9.28
C ARG A 45 -6.33 6.85 -10.09
N ASP A 46 -6.48 8.01 -9.48
CA ASP A 46 -6.39 9.29 -10.18
C ASP A 46 -4.95 9.68 -10.54
N ARG A 47 -3.98 9.33 -9.70
CA ARG A 47 -2.58 9.76 -9.87
C ARG A 47 -1.64 8.71 -10.43
N LEU A 48 -1.85 7.44 -10.08
CA LEU A 48 -0.99 6.36 -10.56
C LEU A 48 -1.53 5.72 -11.84
N GLY A 49 -2.80 5.92 -12.17
CA GLY A 49 -3.41 5.40 -13.39
C GLY A 49 -3.42 3.87 -13.48
N LEU A 50 -3.43 3.19 -12.34
CA LEU A 50 -3.45 1.74 -12.28
C LEU A 50 -4.86 1.21 -12.51
N ALA A 51 -4.99 0.25 -13.41
CA ALA A 51 -6.24 -0.47 -13.67
C ALA A 51 -6.43 -1.64 -12.67
N PRO A 52 -7.69 -2.07 -12.42
CA PRO A 52 -7.95 -3.25 -11.62
C PRO A 52 -7.14 -4.47 -12.10
N GLY A 53 -6.58 -5.23 -11.16
CA GLY A 53 -5.72 -6.39 -11.44
C GLY A 53 -4.24 -6.06 -11.61
N GLU A 54 -3.87 -4.80 -11.78
CA GLU A 54 -2.46 -4.41 -11.81
C GLU A 54 -1.81 -4.51 -10.42
N ARG A 55 -0.47 -4.60 -10.39
CA ARG A 55 0.29 -4.82 -9.16
C ARG A 55 0.83 -3.50 -8.64
N LEU A 56 0.58 -3.26 -7.35
CA LEU A 56 1.19 -2.19 -6.56
C LEU A 56 2.09 -2.80 -5.51
N ALA A 57 3.39 -2.55 -5.61
CA ALA A 57 4.35 -3.01 -4.62
C ALA A 57 4.37 -2.09 -3.38
N LEU A 58 4.59 -2.69 -2.22
CA LEU A 58 4.72 -1.99 -0.94
C LEU A 58 6.07 -2.34 -0.32
N VAL A 59 7.04 -1.43 -0.38
CA VAL A 59 8.33 -1.52 0.32
C VAL A 59 8.27 -0.61 1.52
N MET A 60 7.62 -1.07 2.56
CA MET A 60 7.27 -0.25 3.71
C MET A 60 7.64 -0.94 5.02
N LYS A 61 8.09 -0.16 5.99
CA LYS A 61 8.25 -0.63 7.36
C LYS A 61 6.89 -0.90 8.01
N ASN A 62 6.91 -1.62 9.13
CA ASN A 62 5.70 -1.83 9.94
C ASN A 62 5.28 -0.51 10.58
N CYS A 63 4.25 0.09 10.01
CA CYS A 63 3.67 1.36 10.44
C CYS A 63 2.17 1.37 10.09
N PRO A 64 1.37 2.25 10.67
CA PRO A 64 -0.06 2.36 10.33
C PRO A 64 -0.31 2.54 8.84
N GLU A 65 0.51 3.32 8.17
CA GLU A 65 0.41 3.62 6.74
C GLU A 65 0.53 2.37 5.88
N PHE A 66 1.28 1.35 6.31
CA PHE A 66 1.35 0.07 5.61
C PHE A 66 -0.03 -0.57 5.46
N ILE A 67 -0.79 -0.61 6.56
CA ILE A 67 -2.16 -1.16 6.55
C ILE A 67 -3.08 -0.29 5.69
N GLU A 68 -2.96 1.03 5.79
CA GLU A 68 -3.77 1.97 5.02
C GLU A 68 -3.55 1.79 3.50
N VAL A 69 -2.29 1.70 3.06
CA VAL A 69 -1.95 1.50 1.64
C VAL A 69 -2.34 0.11 1.15
N LEU A 70 -2.15 -0.92 1.98
CA LEU A 70 -2.53 -2.29 1.65
C LEU A 70 -4.04 -2.41 1.37
N TYR A 71 -4.86 -1.90 2.28
CA TYR A 71 -6.31 -1.89 2.10
C TYR A 71 -6.76 -0.97 0.97
N ALA A 72 -6.06 0.15 0.76
CA ALA A 72 -6.34 1.05 -0.35
C ALA A 72 -6.05 0.40 -1.72
N ALA A 73 -4.97 -0.37 -1.83
CA ALA A 73 -4.69 -1.16 -3.03
C ALA A 73 -5.84 -2.14 -3.33
N TRP A 74 -6.30 -2.90 -2.33
CA TRP A 74 -7.43 -3.79 -2.50
C TRP A 74 -8.73 -3.05 -2.82
N HIS A 75 -8.98 -1.91 -2.16
CA HIS A 75 -10.15 -1.08 -2.45
C HIS A 75 -10.16 -0.56 -3.89
N ALA A 76 -8.99 -0.26 -4.43
CA ALA A 76 -8.83 0.13 -5.84
C ALA A 76 -8.85 -1.06 -6.82
N GLY A 77 -9.02 -2.29 -6.34
CA GLY A 77 -9.04 -3.50 -7.16
C GLY A 77 -7.66 -3.99 -7.61
N LEU A 78 -6.60 -3.52 -6.95
CA LEU A 78 -5.22 -3.87 -7.29
C LEU A 78 -4.75 -5.15 -6.57
N CYS A 79 -3.73 -5.77 -7.13
CA CYS A 79 -2.96 -6.81 -6.47
C CYS A 79 -1.82 -6.15 -5.67
N ALA A 80 -1.88 -6.21 -4.35
CA ALA A 80 -0.79 -5.73 -3.51
C ALA A 80 0.36 -6.74 -3.47
N VAL A 81 1.60 -6.23 -3.59
CA VAL A 81 2.84 -7.01 -3.50
C VAL A 81 3.67 -6.49 -2.33
N PRO A 82 3.45 -6.99 -1.11
CA PRO A 82 4.27 -6.62 0.05
C PRO A 82 5.69 -7.15 -0.11
N ILE A 83 6.66 -6.27 0.07
CA ILE A 83 8.09 -6.60 -0.03
C ILE A 83 8.76 -6.24 1.30
N ASN A 84 9.59 -7.13 1.80
CA ASN A 84 10.33 -6.89 3.04
C ASN A 84 11.26 -5.68 2.89
N ALA A 85 11.04 -4.65 3.70
CA ALA A 85 11.82 -3.41 3.70
C ALA A 85 13.30 -3.58 4.07
N LYS A 86 13.69 -4.73 4.63
CA LYS A 86 15.08 -5.05 5.03
C LYS A 86 15.90 -5.70 3.92
N LEU A 87 15.29 -6.02 2.78
CA LEU A 87 16.01 -6.62 1.67
C LEU A 87 16.98 -5.63 1.03
N HIS A 88 18.03 -6.16 0.42
CA HIS A 88 18.95 -5.34 -0.36
C HIS A 88 18.22 -4.77 -1.62
N PRO A 89 18.52 -3.56 -2.09
CA PRO A 89 17.87 -2.98 -3.27
C PRO A 89 17.83 -3.89 -4.50
N ARG A 90 18.85 -4.71 -4.73
CA ARG A 90 18.88 -5.68 -5.85
C ARG A 90 17.82 -6.77 -5.71
N GLU A 91 17.54 -7.23 -4.48
CA GLU A 91 16.52 -8.22 -4.21
C GLU A 91 15.13 -7.60 -4.37
N ILE A 92 14.96 -6.34 -3.94
CA ILE A 92 13.73 -5.57 -4.15
C ILE A 92 13.48 -5.39 -5.65
N ALA A 93 14.51 -5.00 -6.43
CA ALA A 93 14.42 -4.86 -7.89
C ALA A 93 13.99 -6.18 -8.56
N PHE A 94 14.55 -7.30 -8.14
CA PHE A 94 14.15 -8.62 -8.64
C PHE A 94 12.66 -8.91 -8.39
N ILE A 95 12.17 -8.63 -7.18
CA ILE A 95 10.76 -8.87 -6.84
C ILE A 95 9.85 -7.92 -7.63
N LEU A 96 10.24 -6.65 -7.78
CA LEU A 96 9.48 -5.67 -8.57
C LEU A 96 9.33 -6.12 -10.03
N ASP A 97 10.42 -6.58 -10.63
CA ASP A 97 10.45 -7.09 -12.01
C ASP A 97 9.65 -8.39 -12.14
N ASN A 98 9.93 -9.37 -11.29
CA ASN A 98 9.28 -10.68 -11.32
C ASN A 98 7.75 -10.61 -11.06
N SER A 99 7.31 -9.72 -10.19
CA SER A 99 5.87 -9.52 -9.93
C SER A 99 5.16 -8.72 -11.01
N GLY A 100 5.88 -8.02 -11.87
CA GLY A 100 5.32 -7.09 -12.84
C GLY A 100 4.66 -5.88 -12.18
N SER A 101 5.21 -5.41 -11.06
CA SER A 101 4.70 -4.23 -10.37
C SER A 101 4.92 -2.97 -11.20
N ARG A 102 3.85 -2.24 -11.49
CA ARG A 102 3.93 -0.97 -12.26
C ARG A 102 4.29 0.22 -11.39
N CYS A 103 3.84 0.20 -10.15
CA CYS A 103 4.15 1.25 -9.19
C CYS A 103 4.58 0.63 -7.86
N CYS A 104 5.35 1.38 -7.09
CA CYS A 104 5.81 1.00 -5.76
C CYS A 104 5.56 2.15 -4.77
N VAL A 105 5.03 1.81 -3.61
CA VAL A 105 4.95 2.73 -2.46
C VAL A 105 6.05 2.35 -1.48
N ALA A 106 6.86 3.31 -1.08
CA ALA A 106 7.91 3.12 -0.09
C ALA A 106 7.74 4.08 1.08
N THR A 107 8.13 3.67 2.29
CA THR A 107 8.23 4.63 3.41
C THR A 107 9.29 5.69 3.11
N PRO A 108 9.13 6.94 3.59
CA PRO A 108 10.03 8.05 3.23
C PRO A 108 11.51 7.77 3.44
N ASP A 109 11.86 7.05 4.50
CA ASP A 109 13.23 6.67 4.85
C ASP A 109 13.85 5.64 3.89
N LEU A 110 13.05 4.97 3.07
CA LEU A 110 13.51 4.00 2.06
C LEU A 110 13.57 4.60 0.65
N MET A 111 13.10 5.83 0.46
CA MET A 111 13.06 6.45 -0.87
C MET A 111 14.42 6.63 -1.52
N GLU A 112 15.48 6.86 -0.73
CA GLU A 112 16.85 6.96 -1.24
C GLU A 112 17.31 5.65 -1.90
N ALA A 113 16.94 4.50 -1.30
CA ALA A 113 17.33 3.18 -1.78
C ALA A 113 16.41 2.63 -2.87
N VAL A 114 15.11 2.90 -2.78
CA VAL A 114 14.07 2.31 -3.63
C VAL A 114 13.73 3.19 -4.83
N GLY A 115 13.76 4.51 -4.67
CA GLY A 115 13.42 5.46 -5.73
C GLY A 115 14.18 5.24 -7.03
N PRO A 116 15.52 5.07 -7.00
CA PRO A 116 16.31 4.84 -8.21
C PRO A 116 15.99 3.55 -8.98
N LEU A 117 15.29 2.59 -8.35
CA LEU A 117 14.94 1.33 -9.01
C LEU A 117 13.97 1.50 -10.19
N VAL A 118 13.31 2.65 -10.30
CA VAL A 118 12.51 2.98 -11.48
C VAL A 118 13.34 2.95 -12.78
N ASP A 119 14.62 3.28 -12.69
CA ASP A 119 15.52 3.25 -13.85
C ASP A 119 16.08 1.85 -14.15
N ASP A 120 16.07 0.96 -13.15
CA ASP A 120 16.65 -0.40 -13.24
C ASP A 120 15.60 -1.47 -13.58
N VAL A 121 14.32 -1.21 -13.32
CA VAL A 121 13.21 -2.17 -13.52
C VAL A 121 12.33 -1.69 -14.67
N PRO A 122 12.37 -2.36 -15.85
CA PRO A 122 11.71 -1.86 -17.07
C PRO A 122 10.21 -1.63 -16.96
N GLY A 123 9.50 -2.45 -16.18
CA GLY A 123 8.05 -2.34 -16.01
C GLY A 123 7.61 -1.39 -14.89
N LEU A 124 8.53 -0.90 -14.09
CA LEU A 124 8.26 0.00 -12.97
C LEU A 124 8.20 1.45 -13.46
N GLU A 125 7.04 2.07 -13.36
CA GLU A 125 6.82 3.43 -13.86
C GLU A 125 7.06 4.50 -12.77
N ARG A 126 6.72 4.19 -11.51
CA ARG A 126 6.81 5.16 -10.41
C ARG A 126 7.14 4.50 -9.08
N VAL A 127 7.93 5.21 -8.29
CA VAL A 127 8.11 4.97 -6.86
C VAL A 127 7.64 6.23 -6.13
N VAL A 128 6.72 6.07 -5.19
CA VAL A 128 6.12 7.16 -4.41
C VAL A 128 6.16 6.86 -2.90
N SER A 129 6.03 7.91 -2.09
CA SER A 129 5.90 7.76 -0.63
C SER A 129 4.65 8.43 -0.09
#